data_acb775a58b600648c32a5160f3dbcde1
#
_entry.id   acb775a58b600648c32a5160f3dbcde1
#
_cell.length_a   1.000
_cell.length_b   1.000
_cell.length_c   1.000
_cell.angle_alpha   90.00
_cell.angle_beta   90.00
_cell.angle_gamma   90.00
#
_symmetry.space_group_name_H-M   'P 1'
#
loop_
_entity.id
_entity.type
_entity.pdbx_description
1 polymer ?
#
loop_
_entity_poly.entity_id
_entity_poly.type
_entity_poly.pdbx_seq_one_letter_code
_entity_poly.pdbx_strand_id
1 'polypeptide(L)'
;GSAKIIKTSEDGVVSGITFTVVGEGVNQTVTTNSEGEILVENLMPGTYTVTEQGYDRYEPQETRRVTVVSGQIATVSFNNVLKRGELRVTKTSEDGLNEGVTFHLYGTSLSGIPVDEYAVTDVSGIAVFEDVLIGTGYTLEEVDTAIRYVIPDSQSAAVEWNKVTEKSFSNILKKFCVTVTKSDSENGFAQGDASLAGAA
;
A
#
# COMPACT_ATOMS: atom_id res chain seq x y z
N GLY A 1 -2.33 35.88 -27.91
CA GLY A 1 -1.83 35.68 -26.55
C GLY A 1 -1.20 34.32 -26.32
N SER A 2 -0.93 34.00 -25.11
CA SER A 2 -0.30 32.71 -24.74
C SER A 2 -0.98 32.09 -23.50
N ALA A 3 -0.90 30.77 -23.39
CA ALA A 3 -1.31 30.04 -22.21
C ALA A 3 -0.07 29.39 -21.56
N LYS A 4 0.13 29.60 -20.27
CA LYS A 4 1.17 28.95 -19.48
C LYS A 4 0.54 27.88 -18.57
N ILE A 5 1.02 26.65 -18.70
CA ILE A 5 0.64 25.55 -17.86
C ILE A 5 1.77 25.35 -16.84
N ILE A 6 1.41 25.30 -15.55
CA ILE A 6 2.35 25.04 -14.45
C ILE A 6 1.96 23.72 -13.81
N LYS A 7 2.91 22.79 -13.76
CA LYS A 7 2.73 21.46 -13.18
C LYS A 7 3.54 21.33 -11.90
N THR A 8 2.87 20.93 -10.83
CA THR A 8 3.48 20.43 -9.60
C THR A 8 3.04 19.00 -9.35
N SER A 9 3.79 18.28 -8.53
CA SER A 9 3.49 16.88 -8.22
C SER A 9 3.98 16.52 -6.81
N GLU A 10 3.18 15.74 -6.10
CA GLU A 10 3.52 15.24 -4.78
C GLU A 10 4.83 14.43 -4.76
N ASP A 11 5.10 13.68 -5.82
CA ASP A 11 6.33 12.87 -5.97
C ASP A 11 7.50 13.65 -6.59
N GLY A 12 7.31 14.93 -6.89
CA GLY A 12 8.34 15.78 -7.50
C GLY A 12 8.56 15.54 -9.00
N VAL A 13 7.82 14.63 -9.63
CA VAL A 13 7.92 14.35 -11.07
C VAL A 13 7.07 15.35 -11.82
N VAL A 14 7.71 16.34 -12.44
CA VAL A 14 7.02 17.45 -13.17
C VAL A 14 7.37 17.49 -14.64
N SER A 15 8.45 16.86 -15.06
CA SER A 15 8.91 16.81 -16.44
C SER A 15 8.23 15.68 -17.23
N GLY A 16 7.96 15.92 -18.49
CA GLY A 16 7.40 14.89 -19.37
C GLY A 16 5.91 14.61 -19.17
N ILE A 17 5.19 15.48 -18.47
CA ILE A 17 3.75 15.35 -18.26
C ILE A 17 3.00 15.93 -19.45
N THR A 18 2.08 15.16 -20.00
CA THR A 18 1.38 15.47 -21.24
C THR A 18 0.02 16.10 -20.98
N PHE A 19 -0.27 17.14 -21.74
CA PHE A 19 -1.53 17.88 -21.73
C PHE A 19 -2.11 18.01 -23.13
N THR A 20 -3.43 18.09 -23.22
CA THR A 20 -4.14 18.46 -24.44
C THR A 20 -4.74 19.84 -24.23
N VAL A 21 -4.53 20.74 -25.23
CA VAL A 21 -5.06 22.10 -25.24
C VAL A 21 -6.01 22.23 -26.45
N VAL A 22 -7.27 22.53 -26.14
CA VAL A 22 -8.33 22.59 -27.16
C VAL A 22 -9.12 23.91 -27.06
N GLY A 23 -9.29 24.60 -28.13
CA GLY A 23 -10.11 25.82 -28.25
C GLY A 23 -9.76 26.63 -29.47
N GLU A 24 -10.67 27.50 -29.95
CA GLU A 24 -10.46 28.43 -31.04
C GLU A 24 -9.76 27.82 -32.29
N GLY A 25 -10.17 26.59 -32.64
CA GLY A 25 -9.59 25.86 -33.77
C GLY A 25 -8.25 25.16 -33.47
N VAL A 26 -7.75 25.27 -32.25
CA VAL A 26 -6.53 24.58 -31.78
C VAL A 26 -6.89 23.28 -31.14
N ASN A 27 -6.16 22.21 -31.45
CA ASN A 27 -6.18 20.92 -30.76
C ASN A 27 -4.75 20.38 -30.82
N GLN A 28 -4.01 20.55 -29.72
CA GLN A 28 -2.61 20.16 -29.68
C GLN A 28 -2.27 19.45 -28.37
N THR A 29 -1.32 18.54 -28.47
CA THR A 29 -0.72 17.85 -27.35
C THR A 29 0.62 18.47 -27.03
N VAL A 30 0.84 18.80 -25.76
CA VAL A 30 2.03 19.47 -25.26
C VAL A 30 2.55 18.75 -24.02
N THR A 31 3.85 18.90 -23.77
CA THR A 31 4.52 18.17 -22.68
C THR A 31 5.37 19.12 -21.86
N THR A 32 5.36 18.95 -20.54
CA THR A 32 6.11 19.79 -19.61
C THR A 32 7.63 19.63 -19.78
N ASN A 33 8.34 20.73 -19.59
CA ASN A 33 9.79 20.76 -19.51
C ASN A 33 10.31 20.29 -18.14
N SER A 34 11.62 20.39 -17.89
CA SER A 34 12.26 20.00 -16.64
C SER A 34 11.79 20.78 -15.41
N GLU A 35 11.23 21.96 -15.61
CA GLU A 35 10.70 22.82 -14.55
C GLU A 35 9.19 22.61 -14.32
N GLY A 36 8.56 21.73 -15.10
CA GLY A 36 7.13 21.47 -15.03
C GLY A 36 6.29 22.53 -15.74
N GLU A 37 6.84 23.22 -16.71
CA GLU A 37 6.17 24.31 -17.40
C GLU A 37 5.95 24.03 -18.89
N ILE A 38 4.87 24.58 -19.42
CA ILE A 38 4.57 24.64 -20.86
C ILE A 38 4.13 26.07 -21.17
N LEU A 39 4.68 26.64 -22.24
CA LEU A 39 4.17 27.88 -22.81
C LEU A 39 3.62 27.59 -24.20
N VAL A 40 2.31 27.76 -24.34
CA VAL A 40 1.62 27.65 -25.63
C VAL A 40 1.42 29.04 -26.19
N GLU A 41 2.15 29.37 -27.26
CA GLU A 41 2.18 30.71 -27.84
C GLU A 41 1.25 30.84 -29.06
N ASN A 42 1.09 32.07 -29.50
CA ASN A 42 0.34 32.42 -30.72
C ASN A 42 -1.12 31.96 -30.72
N LEU A 43 -1.72 31.92 -29.52
CA LEU A 43 -3.13 31.61 -29.39
C LEU A 43 -4.01 32.81 -29.71
N MET A 44 -5.10 32.56 -30.41
CA MET A 44 -6.16 33.56 -30.62
C MET A 44 -6.84 33.85 -29.26
N PRO A 45 -7.34 35.10 -29.07
CA PRO A 45 -8.16 35.38 -27.90
C PRO A 45 -9.38 34.45 -27.84
N GLY A 46 -9.64 33.90 -26.67
CA GLY A 46 -10.75 32.96 -26.47
C GLY A 46 -10.54 32.04 -25.27
N THR A 47 -11.43 31.08 -25.14
CA THR A 47 -11.38 30.10 -24.04
C THR A 47 -10.86 28.75 -24.53
N TYR A 48 -9.87 28.26 -23.81
CA TYR A 48 -9.25 26.97 -24.08
C TYR A 48 -9.49 26.02 -22.93
N THR A 49 -9.69 24.75 -23.25
CA THR A 49 -9.70 23.68 -22.28
C THR A 49 -8.33 23.00 -22.21
N VAL A 50 -7.84 22.78 -21.03
CA VAL A 50 -6.55 22.11 -20.76
C VAL A 50 -6.83 20.85 -19.96
N THR A 51 -6.43 19.72 -20.50
CA THR A 51 -6.64 18.40 -19.89
C THR A 51 -5.31 17.68 -19.73
N GLU A 52 -5.01 17.24 -18.51
CA GLU A 52 -3.85 16.39 -18.25
C GLU A 52 -4.14 14.95 -18.66
N GLN A 53 -3.18 14.29 -19.30
CA GLN A 53 -3.26 12.85 -19.58
C GLN A 53 -3.32 12.08 -18.26
N GLY A 54 -4.16 11.03 -18.20
CA GLY A 54 -4.25 10.15 -17.03
C GLY A 54 -2.99 9.31 -16.84
N TYR A 55 -2.58 9.15 -15.59
CA TYR A 55 -1.48 8.29 -15.17
C TYR A 55 -1.96 7.36 -14.05
N ASP A 56 -1.55 6.11 -14.10
CA ASP A 56 -2.05 5.09 -13.15
C ASP A 56 -1.74 5.41 -11.68
N ARG A 57 -0.60 6.04 -11.41
CA ARG A 57 -0.13 6.38 -10.06
C ARG A 57 -0.77 7.63 -9.46
N TYR A 58 -1.38 8.49 -10.29
CA TYR A 58 -1.96 9.76 -9.85
C TYR A 58 -3.48 9.72 -9.83
N GLU A 59 -4.06 10.44 -8.88
CA GLU A 59 -5.49 10.74 -8.93
C GLU A 59 -5.83 11.51 -10.21
N PRO A 60 -6.99 11.23 -10.85
CA PRO A 60 -7.38 11.92 -12.07
C PRO A 60 -7.54 13.42 -11.82
N GLN A 61 -7.09 14.21 -12.78
CA GLN A 61 -7.24 15.67 -12.79
C GLN A 61 -8.48 16.05 -13.58
N GLU A 62 -9.19 17.06 -13.09
CA GLU A 62 -10.27 17.69 -13.86
C GLU A 62 -9.72 18.55 -14.99
N THR A 63 -10.44 18.61 -16.10
CA THR A 63 -10.17 19.54 -17.17
C THR A 63 -10.35 20.96 -16.68
N ARG A 64 -9.41 21.84 -17.00
CA ARG A 64 -9.45 23.26 -16.60
C ARG A 64 -9.60 24.15 -17.81
N ARG A 65 -10.21 25.31 -17.59
CA ARG A 65 -10.37 26.34 -18.61
C ARG A 65 -9.42 27.49 -18.37
N VAL A 66 -8.89 28.03 -19.42
CA VAL A 66 -8.06 29.23 -19.41
C VAL A 66 -8.54 30.18 -20.49
N THR A 67 -8.69 31.46 -20.16
CA THR A 67 -9.08 32.50 -21.11
C THR A 67 -7.85 33.27 -21.52
N VAL A 68 -7.56 33.22 -22.83
CA VAL A 68 -6.43 33.91 -23.44
C VAL A 68 -6.90 35.26 -23.96
N VAL A 69 -6.14 36.31 -23.62
CA VAL A 69 -6.35 37.67 -24.08
C VAL A 69 -5.16 38.06 -24.96
N SER A 70 -5.43 38.90 -25.99
CA SER A 70 -4.38 39.34 -26.89
C SER A 70 -3.22 40.02 -26.15
N GLY A 71 -2.00 39.61 -26.46
CA GLY A 71 -0.78 40.19 -25.88
C GLY A 71 -0.51 39.79 -24.41
N GLN A 72 -1.31 38.92 -23.84
CA GLN A 72 -1.16 38.50 -22.46
C GLN A 72 -0.86 37.01 -22.34
N ILE A 73 -0.30 36.61 -21.17
CA ILE A 73 -0.08 35.23 -20.80
C ILE A 73 -1.12 34.86 -19.77
N ALA A 74 -1.99 33.90 -20.07
CA ALA A 74 -2.93 33.32 -19.13
C ALA A 74 -2.32 32.07 -18.51
N THR A 75 -2.43 31.90 -17.19
CA THR A 75 -1.80 30.79 -16.46
C THR A 75 -2.84 29.83 -15.90
N VAL A 76 -2.58 28.54 -16.01
CA VAL A 76 -3.34 27.47 -15.40
C VAL A 76 -2.40 26.50 -14.71
N SER A 77 -2.78 26.02 -13.50
CA SER A 77 -1.92 25.16 -12.68
C SER A 77 -2.59 23.81 -12.41
N PHE A 78 -1.78 22.77 -12.38
CA PHE A 78 -2.18 21.39 -12.05
C PHE A 78 -1.22 20.82 -11.00
N ASN A 79 -1.77 20.09 -10.03
CA ASN A 79 -0.97 19.38 -9.04
C ASN A 79 -1.35 17.91 -9.02
N ASN A 80 -0.38 17.01 -9.19
CA ASN A 80 -0.62 15.57 -9.12
C ASN A 80 -0.50 15.06 -7.69
N VAL A 81 -1.53 14.32 -7.28
CA VAL A 81 -1.62 13.64 -6.00
C VAL A 81 -1.52 12.14 -6.25
N LEU A 82 -0.70 11.46 -5.48
CA LEU A 82 -0.52 10.01 -5.56
C LEU A 82 -1.76 9.28 -5.04
N LYS A 83 -2.17 8.25 -5.74
CA LYS A 83 -3.27 7.38 -5.31
C LYS A 83 -2.90 6.60 -4.07
N ARG A 84 -3.85 6.48 -3.13
CA ARG A 84 -3.71 5.75 -1.86
C ARG A 84 -4.93 4.88 -1.60
N GLY A 85 -4.72 3.86 -0.80
CA GLY A 85 -5.76 2.99 -0.28
C GLY A 85 -5.47 2.60 1.16
N GLU A 86 -6.27 1.69 1.69
CA GLU A 86 -6.17 1.16 3.05
C GLU A 86 -5.92 -0.33 3.03
N LEU A 87 -5.15 -0.83 3.98
CA LEU A 87 -5.01 -2.25 4.23
C LEU A 87 -5.37 -2.56 5.68
N ARG A 88 -6.27 -3.51 5.87
CA ARG A 88 -6.77 -3.92 7.18
C ARG A 88 -6.42 -5.37 7.43
N VAL A 89 -5.84 -5.65 8.60
CA VAL A 89 -5.48 -6.98 9.05
C VAL A 89 -6.40 -7.40 10.18
N THR A 90 -7.04 -8.55 10.04
CA THR A 90 -7.78 -9.19 11.12
C THR A 90 -6.94 -10.32 11.69
N LYS A 91 -6.63 -10.21 12.98
CA LYS A 91 -5.83 -11.18 13.73
C LYS A 91 -6.71 -12.04 14.60
N THR A 92 -6.54 -13.34 14.50
CA THR A 92 -7.12 -14.32 15.40
C THR A 92 -6.03 -15.17 16.04
N SER A 93 -6.32 -15.81 17.15
CA SER A 93 -5.41 -16.76 17.80
C SER A 93 -6.17 -17.83 18.54
N GLU A 94 -5.58 -19.01 18.68
CA GLU A 94 -6.19 -20.14 19.39
C GLU A 94 -6.49 -19.83 20.86
N ASP A 95 -5.70 -18.96 21.49
CA ASP A 95 -5.90 -18.55 22.89
C ASP A 95 -6.74 -17.27 23.04
N GLY A 96 -7.25 -16.71 21.94
CA GLY A 96 -8.11 -15.53 21.96
C GLY A 96 -7.39 -14.20 22.24
N LEU A 97 -6.06 -14.19 22.34
CA LEU A 97 -5.28 -12.98 22.61
C LEU A 97 -4.87 -12.32 21.29
N ASN A 98 -5.66 -11.36 20.85
CA ASN A 98 -5.54 -10.75 19.52
C ASN A 98 -5.10 -9.29 19.55
N GLU A 99 -5.08 -8.63 20.71
CA GLU A 99 -4.68 -7.24 20.87
C GLU A 99 -3.17 -7.08 21.00
N GLY A 100 -2.64 -5.95 20.51
CA GLY A 100 -1.23 -5.60 20.69
C GLY A 100 -0.27 -6.33 19.77
N VAL A 101 -0.76 -6.96 18.72
CA VAL A 101 0.07 -7.67 17.73
C VAL A 101 0.50 -6.71 16.63
N THR A 102 1.78 -6.63 16.37
CA THR A 102 2.36 -5.74 15.37
C THR A 102 2.49 -6.42 14.02
N PHE A 103 2.08 -5.70 12.98
CA PHE A 103 2.24 -6.08 11.58
C PHE A 103 3.12 -5.07 10.84
N HIS A 104 3.90 -5.56 9.90
CA HIS A 104 4.80 -4.81 9.05
C HIS A 104 4.37 -4.95 7.59
N LEU A 105 4.12 -3.84 6.94
CA LEU A 105 3.81 -3.75 5.51
C LEU A 105 4.98 -3.04 4.83
N TYR A 106 5.59 -3.68 3.84
CA TYR A 106 6.73 -3.11 3.14
C TYR A 106 6.82 -3.53 1.68
N GLY A 107 7.46 -2.73 0.90
CA GLY A 107 7.68 -2.93 -0.52
C GLY A 107 7.80 -1.62 -1.28
N THR A 108 7.71 -1.69 -2.59
CA THR A 108 7.80 -0.52 -3.45
C THR A 108 6.42 -0.23 -4.08
N SER A 109 5.97 1.01 -3.95
CA SER A 109 4.70 1.46 -4.53
C SER A 109 4.76 1.53 -6.05
N LEU A 110 3.59 1.69 -6.70
CA LEU A 110 3.49 1.88 -8.14
C LEU A 110 4.29 3.11 -8.62
N SER A 111 4.38 4.14 -7.79
CA SER A 111 5.17 5.35 -8.07
C SER A 111 6.68 5.17 -7.87
N GLY A 112 7.13 4.01 -7.41
CA GLY A 112 8.53 3.74 -7.11
C GLY A 112 8.98 4.21 -5.73
N ILE A 113 8.09 4.79 -4.93
CA ILE A 113 8.37 5.22 -3.56
C ILE A 113 8.28 4.02 -2.63
N PRO A 114 9.31 3.78 -1.78
CA PRO A 114 9.26 2.70 -0.80
C PRO A 114 8.16 2.92 0.23
N VAL A 115 7.51 1.83 0.62
CA VAL A 115 6.55 1.78 1.73
C VAL A 115 7.14 0.88 2.81
N ASP A 116 7.15 1.37 4.04
CA ASP A 116 7.70 0.68 5.22
C ASP A 116 6.90 1.15 6.44
N GLU A 117 5.81 0.46 6.73
CA GLU A 117 4.83 0.88 7.73
C GLU A 117 4.52 -0.24 8.72
N TYR A 118 4.16 0.14 9.94
CA TYR A 118 3.76 -0.76 11.02
C TYR A 118 2.39 -0.39 11.52
N ALA A 119 1.61 -1.39 11.91
CA ALA A 119 0.32 -1.22 12.56
C ALA A 119 0.15 -2.26 13.66
N VAL A 120 -0.59 -1.91 14.70
CA VAL A 120 -0.81 -2.74 15.88
C VAL A 120 -2.29 -3.05 16.00
N THR A 121 -2.63 -4.29 16.33
CA THR A 121 -4.01 -4.70 16.50
C THR A 121 -4.64 -4.06 17.73
N ASP A 122 -5.89 -3.64 17.57
CA ASP A 122 -6.75 -3.16 18.66
C ASP A 122 -7.38 -4.32 19.47
N VAL A 123 -8.25 -3.98 20.41
CA VAL A 123 -8.97 -4.94 21.23
C VAL A 123 -9.80 -5.94 20.41
N SER A 124 -10.21 -5.56 19.21
CA SER A 124 -10.94 -6.43 18.27
C SER A 124 -10.03 -7.29 17.38
N GLY A 125 -8.72 -7.17 17.55
CA GLY A 125 -7.74 -7.88 16.72
C GLY A 125 -7.55 -7.26 15.34
N ILE A 126 -7.85 -5.99 15.14
CA ILE A 126 -7.76 -5.31 13.86
C ILE A 126 -6.60 -4.32 13.87
N ALA A 127 -5.71 -4.44 12.89
CA ALA A 127 -4.65 -3.47 12.60
C ALA A 127 -4.96 -2.80 11.26
N VAL A 128 -4.78 -1.48 11.19
CA VAL A 128 -5.11 -0.68 10.01
C VAL A 128 -3.90 0.09 9.54
N PHE A 129 -3.58 -0.05 8.25
CA PHE A 129 -2.62 0.78 7.53
C PHE A 129 -3.42 1.77 6.69
N GLU A 130 -3.44 3.03 7.10
CA GLU A 130 -4.17 4.10 6.42
C GLU A 130 -3.29 4.82 5.41
N ASP A 131 -3.90 5.39 4.37
CA ASP A 131 -3.24 6.25 3.40
C ASP A 131 -1.97 5.63 2.77
N VAL A 132 -2.04 4.34 2.46
CA VAL A 132 -0.95 3.61 1.85
C VAL A 132 -0.91 3.89 0.35
N LEU A 133 0.26 4.21 -0.18
CA LEU A 133 0.48 4.34 -1.61
C LEU A 133 0.09 3.06 -2.34
N ILE A 134 -0.58 3.18 -3.47
CA ILE A 134 -1.01 2.00 -4.25
C ILE A 134 0.19 1.22 -4.79
N GLY A 135 0.04 -0.09 -4.84
CA GLY A 135 1.04 -1.00 -5.36
C GLY A 135 0.59 -2.46 -5.26
N THR A 136 1.27 -3.34 -6.00
CA THR A 136 0.95 -4.76 -6.06
C THR A 136 2.03 -5.65 -5.46
N GLY A 137 3.17 -5.09 -5.10
CA GLY A 137 4.36 -5.82 -4.67
C GLY A 137 4.69 -5.71 -3.19
N TYR A 138 3.68 -5.57 -2.33
CA TYR A 138 3.89 -5.48 -0.89
C TYR A 138 3.99 -6.85 -0.23
N THR A 139 4.76 -6.90 0.84
CA THR A 139 4.82 -8.01 1.79
C THR A 139 4.23 -7.56 3.11
N LEU A 140 3.40 -8.39 3.69
CA LEU A 140 2.78 -8.19 5.00
C LEU A 140 3.19 -9.34 5.93
N GLU A 141 3.72 -9.01 7.09
CA GLU A 141 4.17 -10.01 8.06
C GLU A 141 3.82 -9.61 9.49
N GLU A 142 3.61 -10.61 10.35
CA GLU A 142 3.53 -10.41 11.79
C GLU A 142 4.95 -10.25 12.34
N VAL A 143 5.13 -9.28 13.23
CA VAL A 143 6.44 -8.94 13.80
C VAL A 143 6.45 -9.34 15.27
N ASP A 144 7.59 -9.81 15.74
CA ASP A 144 7.80 -10.19 17.15
C ASP A 144 6.74 -11.17 17.67
N THR A 145 6.42 -12.17 16.87
CA THR A 145 5.46 -13.21 17.25
C THR A 145 5.83 -13.81 18.60
N ALA A 146 4.88 -13.83 19.52
CA ALA A 146 5.09 -14.39 20.85
C ALA A 146 5.58 -15.85 20.78
N ILE A 147 6.51 -16.20 21.65
CA ILE A 147 7.21 -17.49 21.59
C ILE A 147 6.28 -18.71 21.66
N ARG A 148 5.10 -18.55 22.28
CA ARG A 148 4.09 -19.62 22.37
C ARG A 148 3.42 -19.97 21.05
N TYR A 149 3.52 -19.10 20.03
CA TYR A 149 2.92 -19.33 18.74
C TYR A 149 3.91 -19.85 17.71
N VAL A 150 3.40 -20.56 16.73
CA VAL A 150 4.09 -20.81 15.48
C VAL A 150 4.16 -19.47 14.72
N ILE A 151 5.33 -19.12 14.22
CA ILE A 151 5.50 -17.90 13.43
C ILE A 151 4.70 -18.05 12.12
N PRO A 152 3.70 -17.19 11.86
CA PRO A 152 2.93 -17.26 10.63
C PRO A 152 3.77 -16.85 9.41
N ASP A 153 3.47 -17.45 8.27
CA ASP A 153 4.07 -17.06 7.00
C ASP A 153 3.70 -15.62 6.64
N SER A 154 4.61 -14.92 5.99
CA SER A 154 4.31 -13.64 5.36
C SER A 154 3.33 -13.81 4.20
N GLN A 155 2.59 -12.77 3.90
CA GLN A 155 1.63 -12.74 2.80
C GLN A 155 1.98 -11.65 1.80
N SER A 156 1.71 -11.89 0.53
CA SER A 156 1.71 -10.84 -0.47
C SER A 156 0.48 -9.96 -0.30
N ALA A 157 0.64 -8.67 -0.53
CA ALA A 157 -0.47 -7.72 -0.43
C ALA A 157 -0.41 -6.71 -1.57
N ALA A 158 -1.60 -6.27 -1.99
CA ALA A 158 -1.77 -5.19 -2.93
C ALA A 158 -2.67 -4.12 -2.31
N VAL A 159 -2.41 -2.86 -2.64
CA VAL A 159 -3.24 -1.73 -2.22
C VAL A 159 -3.76 -1.03 -3.47
N GLU A 160 -5.06 -0.84 -3.56
CA GLU A 160 -5.74 -0.19 -4.67
C GLU A 160 -6.34 1.15 -4.23
N TRP A 161 -6.48 2.05 -5.20
CA TRP A 161 -6.98 3.40 -4.94
C TRP A 161 -8.41 3.40 -4.36
N ASN A 162 -8.60 4.15 -3.26
CA ASN A 162 -9.87 4.29 -2.56
C ASN A 162 -10.53 2.97 -2.17
N LYS A 163 -9.74 1.93 -1.98
CA LYS A 163 -10.23 0.61 -1.54
C LYS A 163 -9.56 0.17 -0.25
N VAL A 164 -10.24 -0.72 0.45
CA VAL A 164 -9.73 -1.43 1.61
C VAL A 164 -9.33 -2.83 1.18
N THR A 165 -8.06 -3.17 1.34
CA THR A 165 -7.58 -4.54 1.18
C THR A 165 -7.66 -5.23 2.53
N GLU A 166 -8.31 -6.38 2.58
CA GLU A 166 -8.44 -7.16 3.82
C GLU A 166 -7.53 -8.38 3.80
N LYS A 167 -6.80 -8.57 4.90
CA LYS A 167 -5.91 -9.69 5.16
C LYS A 167 -6.22 -10.28 6.52
N SER A 168 -5.95 -11.58 6.67
CA SER A 168 -6.17 -12.31 7.91
C SER A 168 -4.95 -13.10 8.31
N PHE A 169 -4.63 -13.08 9.60
CA PHE A 169 -3.59 -13.89 10.21
C PHE A 169 -4.16 -14.66 11.40
N SER A 170 -3.71 -15.88 11.55
CA SER A 170 -4.13 -16.76 12.64
C SER A 170 -2.90 -17.28 13.38
N ASN A 171 -2.84 -17.07 14.70
CA ASN A 171 -1.78 -17.62 15.51
C ASN A 171 -2.18 -18.96 16.08
N ILE A 172 -1.34 -19.94 15.81
CA ILE A 172 -1.47 -21.31 16.28
C ILE A 172 -0.49 -21.54 17.42
N LEU A 173 -0.97 -22.08 18.52
CA LEU A 173 -0.14 -22.45 19.66
C LEU A 173 0.82 -23.56 19.28
N LYS A 174 2.08 -23.43 19.69
CA LYS A 174 3.06 -24.51 19.57
C LYS A 174 2.64 -25.68 20.42
N LYS A 175 2.68 -26.86 19.83
CA LYS A 175 2.36 -28.10 20.48
C LYS A 175 3.56 -29.04 20.40
N PHE A 176 3.72 -29.87 21.41
CA PHE A 176 4.76 -30.88 21.43
C PHE A 176 4.22 -32.17 22.01
N CYS A 177 4.77 -33.28 21.58
CA CYS A 177 4.50 -34.56 22.15
C CYS A 177 5.49 -34.85 23.28
N VAL A 178 4.98 -35.35 24.39
CA VAL A 178 5.81 -35.87 25.49
C VAL A 178 5.74 -37.38 25.44
N THR A 179 6.88 -38.02 25.22
CA THR A 179 6.99 -39.48 25.35
C THR A 179 7.53 -39.78 26.70
N VAL A 180 6.75 -40.51 27.49
CA VAL A 180 7.18 -41.00 28.80
C VAL A 180 7.57 -42.47 28.66
N THR A 181 8.83 -42.75 28.90
CA THR A 181 9.32 -44.11 28.93
C THR A 181 9.56 -44.53 30.38
N LYS A 182 8.88 -45.56 30.81
CA LYS A 182 9.10 -46.17 32.09
C LYS A 182 9.96 -47.40 31.89
N SER A 183 11.09 -47.45 32.56
CA SER A 183 11.94 -48.64 32.59
C SER A 183 12.01 -49.16 34.02
N ASP A 184 11.97 -50.45 34.16
CA ASP A 184 12.25 -51.12 35.44
C ASP A 184 13.74 -51.42 35.51
N SER A 185 14.47 -50.56 36.18
CA SER A 185 15.91 -50.71 36.35
C SER A 185 16.27 -51.56 37.56
N GLU A 186 15.25 -51.97 38.29
CA GLU A 186 15.52 -52.61 39.55
C GLU A 186 15.61 -54.09 39.43
N ASN A 187 16.01 -54.54 38.40
CA ASN A 187 16.34 -55.88 38.33
C ASN A 187 15.48 -56.90 37.90
N GLY A 188 14.70 -56.67 36.94
CA GLY A 188 14.08 -57.69 36.18
C GLY A 188 13.31 -58.77 36.98
N PHE A 189 12.72 -58.42 38.06
CA PHE A 189 11.78 -59.31 38.67
C PHE A 189 10.52 -59.43 37.85
N ALA A 190 10.00 -60.64 37.80
CA ALA A 190 8.74 -60.84 37.07
C ALA A 190 7.60 -59.93 37.53
N GLN A 191 7.64 -59.51 38.76
CA GLN A 191 6.69 -58.54 39.32
C GLN A 191 6.90 -57.14 38.82
N GLY A 192 8.10 -56.77 38.46
CA GLY A 192 8.40 -55.51 37.84
C GLY A 192 7.72 -55.40 36.48
N ASP A 193 7.74 -56.43 35.72
CA ASP A 193 7.07 -56.48 34.43
C ASP A 193 5.56 -56.27 34.53
N ALA A 194 4.96 -56.92 35.56
CA ALA A 194 3.53 -56.77 35.81
C ALA A 194 3.16 -55.34 36.26
N SER A 195 4.03 -54.63 36.97
CA SER A 195 3.81 -53.26 37.37
C SER A 195 3.97 -52.28 36.20
N LEU A 196 4.86 -52.59 35.27
CA LEU A 196 5.04 -51.80 34.08
C LEU A 196 3.85 -51.92 33.10
N ALA A 197 3.24 -53.06 33.02
CA ALA A 197 2.10 -53.30 32.15
C ALA A 197 0.89 -52.43 32.43
N GLY A 198 0.73 -51.94 33.66
CA GLY A 198 -0.34 -51.04 34.07
C GLY A 198 0.05 -49.55 34.02
N ALA A 199 1.28 -49.23 33.64
CA ALA A 199 1.77 -47.87 33.62
C ALA A 199 1.53 -47.25 32.23
N ALA A 200 0.48 -46.50 32.13
CA ALA A 200 0.09 -45.82 30.89
C ALA A 200 0.49 -44.34 30.88
#